data_5ad740c43af6a36c52596c4740a826a3
#
_entry.id   5ad740c43af6a36c52596c4740a826a3
#
_cell.length_a   1.000
_cell.length_b   1.000
_cell.length_c   1.000
_cell.angle_alpha   90.00
_cell.angle_beta   90.00
_cell.angle_gamma   90.00
#
_symmetry.space_group_name_H-M   'P 1'
#
loop_
_entity.id
_entity.type
_entity.pdbx_description
1 polymer ?
#
loop_
_entity_poly.entity_id
_entity_poly.type
_entity_poly.pdbx_seq_one_letter_code
_entity_poly.pdbx_strand_id
1 'polypeptide(L)'
;MRGSKPTDALRTLPEREFRLRARLIAVGLCAVCFAGLIGRLFWLQLCTGGWYTQRALGQQLRDTVVPADRGKIYSADGALLAANSSCWTLRASPREIPEDKLALAAKELAEILELDEAKLLEKFSDRRANDCLLRYRVERETADAVRDFCAENGITGVRINQDSKRWYPQGEFLASVLGFTNVDNAGVSGLELEYNDTLTGQNGVVLTAVN
;
A
#
# COMPACT_ATOMS: atom_id res chain seq x y z
N MET A 1 -13.07 -22.13 -91.72
CA MET A 1 -12.51 -22.78 -90.52
C MET A 1 -12.77 -21.86 -89.36
N ARG A 2 -13.78 -22.18 -88.55
CA ARG A 2 -14.16 -21.44 -87.34
C ARG A 2 -13.78 -22.30 -86.16
N GLY A 3 -12.78 -21.86 -85.38
CA GLY A 3 -12.40 -22.52 -84.12
C GLY A 3 -13.37 -22.13 -83.02
N SER A 4 -14.06 -23.12 -82.45
CA SER A 4 -14.90 -23.00 -81.31
C SER A 4 -14.04 -22.92 -80.02
N LYS A 5 -14.28 -21.92 -79.24
CA LYS A 5 -13.63 -21.75 -77.89
C LYS A 5 -14.34 -22.69 -76.90
N PRO A 6 -13.63 -23.57 -76.17
CA PRO A 6 -14.19 -24.38 -75.09
C PRO A 6 -13.97 -23.69 -73.76
N THR A 7 -14.81 -22.71 -73.39
CA THR A 7 -14.66 -22.05 -72.10
C THR A 7 -15.95 -21.79 -71.32
N ASP A 8 -17.10 -22.32 -71.78
CA ASP A 8 -18.37 -22.00 -71.07
C ASP A 8 -18.97 -23.17 -70.25
N ALA A 9 -18.28 -24.31 -70.15
CA ALA A 9 -18.83 -25.48 -69.44
C ALA A 9 -18.56 -25.55 -67.92
N LEU A 10 -17.81 -24.56 -67.34
CA LEU A 10 -17.45 -24.58 -65.90
C LEU A 10 -18.25 -23.61 -65.06
N ARG A 11 -19.32 -22.97 -65.55
CA ARG A 11 -19.99 -21.88 -64.90
C ARG A 11 -21.40 -22.11 -64.39
N THR A 12 -21.82 -23.34 -64.20
CA THR A 12 -23.16 -23.65 -63.66
C THR A 12 -23.11 -24.63 -62.50
N LEU A 13 -22.38 -24.29 -61.46
CA LEU A 13 -22.65 -24.88 -60.15
C LEU A 13 -23.78 -24.05 -59.49
N PRO A 14 -24.74 -24.70 -58.80
CA PRO A 14 -25.86 -24.00 -58.16
C PRO A 14 -25.38 -23.14 -56.99
N GLU A 15 -24.99 -21.91 -57.30
CA GLU A 15 -24.41 -20.96 -56.35
C GLU A 15 -25.30 -20.71 -55.14
N ARG A 16 -26.61 -20.85 -55.27
CA ARG A 16 -27.58 -20.68 -54.18
C ARG A 16 -27.50 -21.77 -53.11
N GLU A 17 -27.46 -23.03 -53.55
CA GLU A 17 -27.40 -24.15 -52.59
C GLU A 17 -26.06 -24.24 -51.89
N PHE A 18 -24.97 -23.94 -52.57
CA PHE A 18 -23.64 -23.91 -51.98
C PHE A 18 -23.54 -22.78 -50.93
N ARG A 19 -24.03 -21.62 -51.25
CA ARG A 19 -24.07 -20.48 -50.29
C ARG A 19 -24.98 -20.74 -49.10
N LEU A 20 -26.09 -21.42 -49.27
CA LEU A 20 -26.97 -21.83 -48.15
C LEU A 20 -26.28 -22.84 -47.23
N ARG A 21 -25.66 -23.88 -47.80
CA ARG A 21 -24.91 -24.88 -47.03
C ARG A 21 -23.72 -24.26 -46.31
N ALA A 22 -22.97 -23.39 -46.96
CA ALA A 22 -21.84 -22.68 -46.35
C ALA A 22 -22.30 -21.76 -45.18
N ARG A 23 -23.45 -21.06 -45.34
CA ARG A 23 -24.05 -20.27 -44.26
C ARG A 23 -24.50 -21.12 -43.08
N LEU A 24 -25.15 -22.26 -43.34
CA LEU A 24 -25.59 -23.18 -42.28
C LEU A 24 -24.40 -23.76 -41.52
N ILE A 25 -23.32 -24.13 -42.22
CA ILE A 25 -22.09 -24.62 -41.59
C ILE A 25 -21.45 -23.49 -40.74
N ALA A 26 -21.38 -22.26 -41.26
CA ALA A 26 -20.83 -21.13 -40.53
C ALA A 26 -21.66 -20.80 -39.28
N VAL A 27 -22.98 -20.79 -39.38
CA VAL A 27 -23.87 -20.58 -38.22
C VAL A 27 -23.73 -21.72 -37.21
N GLY A 28 -23.67 -22.97 -37.67
CA GLY A 28 -23.44 -24.12 -36.80
C GLY A 28 -22.10 -24.04 -36.05
N LEU A 29 -21.03 -23.65 -36.73
CA LEU A 29 -19.71 -23.45 -36.11
C LEU A 29 -19.73 -22.32 -35.07
N CYS A 30 -20.36 -21.20 -35.41
CA CYS A 30 -20.54 -20.11 -34.44
C CYS A 30 -21.36 -20.57 -33.23
N ALA A 31 -22.44 -21.31 -33.41
CA ALA A 31 -23.26 -21.83 -32.33
C ALA A 31 -22.47 -22.75 -31.39
N VAL A 32 -21.64 -23.63 -31.94
CA VAL A 32 -20.76 -24.52 -31.16
C VAL A 32 -19.72 -23.72 -30.37
N CYS A 33 -19.10 -22.71 -30.99
CA CYS A 33 -18.16 -21.81 -30.28
C CYS A 33 -18.84 -21.06 -29.15
N PHE A 34 -20.04 -20.52 -29.39
CA PHE A 34 -20.82 -19.83 -28.34
C PHE A 34 -21.22 -20.77 -27.20
N ALA A 35 -21.67 -21.98 -27.51
CA ALA A 35 -22.00 -22.97 -26.51
C ALA A 35 -20.78 -23.35 -25.66
N GLY A 36 -19.60 -23.47 -26.27
CA GLY A 36 -18.33 -23.71 -25.57
C GLY A 36 -17.94 -22.56 -24.64
N LEU A 37 -18.12 -21.31 -25.10
CA LEU A 37 -17.85 -20.14 -24.27
C LEU A 37 -18.81 -20.04 -23.07
N ILE A 38 -20.11 -20.30 -23.31
CA ILE A 38 -21.11 -20.31 -22.22
C ILE A 38 -20.79 -21.42 -21.21
N GLY A 39 -20.50 -22.62 -21.68
CA GLY A 39 -20.10 -23.73 -20.79
C GLY A 39 -18.84 -23.41 -19.97
N ARG A 40 -17.85 -22.75 -20.58
CA ARG A 40 -16.64 -22.32 -19.85
C ARG A 40 -16.91 -21.23 -18.84
N LEU A 41 -17.76 -20.25 -19.17
CA LEU A 41 -18.17 -19.21 -18.22
C LEU A 41 -18.92 -19.80 -17.02
N PHE A 42 -19.84 -20.74 -17.29
CA PHE A 42 -20.58 -21.44 -16.25
C PHE A 42 -19.63 -22.22 -15.32
N TRP A 43 -18.66 -22.92 -15.89
CA TRP A 43 -17.63 -23.63 -15.11
C TRP A 43 -16.81 -22.67 -14.24
N LEU A 44 -16.34 -21.55 -14.81
CA LEU A 44 -15.56 -20.55 -14.08
C LEU A 44 -16.35 -19.92 -12.93
N GLN A 45 -17.63 -19.62 -13.15
CA GLN A 45 -18.46 -18.97 -12.12
C GLN A 45 -18.87 -19.91 -10.98
N LEU A 46 -19.21 -21.17 -11.30
CA LEU A 46 -19.72 -22.11 -10.30
C LEU A 46 -18.61 -22.95 -9.64
N CYS A 47 -17.63 -23.39 -10.39
CA CYS A 47 -16.60 -24.28 -9.84
C CYS A 47 -15.38 -23.55 -9.31
N THR A 48 -15.02 -22.40 -9.88
CA THR A 48 -13.80 -21.66 -9.48
C THR A 48 -14.08 -20.28 -8.88
N GLY A 49 -15.34 -19.86 -8.81
CA GLY A 49 -15.74 -18.54 -8.31
C GLY A 49 -15.21 -18.24 -6.90
N GLY A 50 -15.27 -19.20 -5.99
CA GLY A 50 -14.78 -19.04 -4.62
C GLY A 50 -13.27 -18.77 -4.53
N TRP A 51 -12.47 -19.43 -5.36
CA TRP A 51 -11.03 -19.22 -5.42
C TRP A 51 -10.67 -17.83 -5.97
N TYR A 52 -11.38 -17.39 -7.01
CA TYR A 52 -11.18 -16.04 -7.57
C TYR A 52 -11.64 -14.95 -6.61
N THR A 53 -12.73 -15.16 -5.88
CA THR A 53 -13.22 -14.23 -4.86
C THR A 53 -12.20 -14.07 -3.71
N GLN A 54 -11.63 -15.16 -3.21
CA GLN A 54 -10.57 -15.09 -2.20
C GLN A 54 -9.34 -14.35 -2.70
N ARG A 55 -8.95 -14.58 -3.95
CA ARG A 55 -7.79 -13.91 -4.54
C ARG A 55 -8.05 -12.42 -4.81
N ALA A 56 -9.26 -12.06 -5.23
CA ALA A 56 -9.69 -10.67 -5.38
C ALA A 56 -9.73 -9.95 -4.03
N LEU A 57 -10.28 -10.58 -3.00
CA LEU A 57 -10.26 -10.05 -1.63
C LEU A 57 -8.83 -9.83 -1.12
N GLY A 58 -7.93 -10.77 -1.37
CA GLY A 58 -6.51 -10.62 -1.00
C GLY A 58 -5.80 -9.48 -1.75
N GLN A 59 -6.27 -9.08 -2.92
CA GLN A 59 -5.74 -7.91 -3.65
C GLN A 59 -6.39 -6.59 -3.24
N GLN A 60 -7.63 -6.63 -2.78
CA GLN A 60 -8.38 -5.45 -2.31
C GLN A 60 -8.14 -5.14 -0.83
N LEU A 61 -7.72 -6.14 -0.05
CA LEU A 61 -7.36 -5.95 1.34
C LEU A 61 -5.92 -5.47 1.44
N ARG A 62 -5.74 -4.30 2.00
CA ARG A 62 -4.42 -3.81 2.36
C ARG A 62 -4.14 -4.19 3.80
N ASP A 63 -3.17 -5.07 3.98
CA ASP A 63 -2.68 -5.44 5.31
C ASP A 63 -1.92 -4.24 5.89
N THR A 64 -2.51 -3.58 6.85
CA THR A 64 -1.81 -2.57 7.63
C THR A 64 -1.38 -3.21 8.94
N VAL A 65 -0.07 -3.38 9.10
CA VAL A 65 0.48 -3.88 10.37
C VAL A 65 0.41 -2.75 11.39
N VAL A 66 -0.29 -3.02 12.49
CA VAL A 66 -0.32 -2.14 13.66
C VAL A 66 0.74 -2.66 14.64
N PRO A 67 1.83 -1.92 14.87
CA PRO A 67 2.87 -2.36 15.77
C PRO A 67 2.32 -2.47 17.18
N ALA A 68 2.69 -3.54 17.89
CA ALA A 68 2.33 -3.70 19.28
C ALA A 68 3.13 -2.75 20.18
N ASP A 69 2.50 -2.29 21.23
CA ASP A 69 3.21 -1.57 22.29
C ASP A 69 4.15 -2.52 23.04
N ARG A 70 5.39 -2.07 23.25
CA ARG A 70 6.38 -2.81 24.02
C ARG A 70 5.96 -2.91 25.49
N GLY A 71 6.17 -4.04 26.13
CA GLY A 71 5.84 -4.30 27.53
C GLY A 71 6.49 -3.25 28.48
N LYS A 72 5.78 -2.91 29.55
CA LYS A 72 6.30 -1.99 30.58
C LYS A 72 7.22 -2.74 31.56
N ILE A 73 8.20 -2.06 32.10
CA ILE A 73 9.09 -2.60 33.13
C ILE A 73 8.81 -1.89 34.45
N TYR A 74 8.58 -2.65 35.48
CA TYR A 74 8.34 -2.16 36.83
C TYR A 74 9.42 -2.67 37.79
N SER A 75 9.67 -1.93 38.84
CA SER A 75 10.47 -2.40 39.96
C SER A 75 9.66 -3.30 40.89
N ALA A 76 10.28 -3.94 41.88
CA ALA A 76 9.63 -4.82 42.81
C ALA A 76 8.56 -4.14 43.68
N ASP A 77 8.69 -2.85 43.93
CA ASP A 77 7.74 -1.99 44.65
C ASP A 77 6.67 -1.37 43.73
N GLY A 78 6.64 -1.74 42.46
CA GLY A 78 5.64 -1.31 41.49
C GLY A 78 5.93 0.05 40.82
N ALA A 79 7.11 0.64 41.07
CA ALA A 79 7.48 1.87 40.39
C ALA A 79 7.77 1.62 38.90
N LEU A 80 7.29 2.50 38.02
CA LEU A 80 7.48 2.40 36.59
C LEU A 80 8.91 2.77 36.22
N LEU A 81 9.65 1.84 35.61
CA LEU A 81 11.03 2.03 35.17
C LEU A 81 11.15 2.28 33.67
N ALA A 82 10.34 1.61 32.85
CA ALA A 82 10.29 1.84 31.41
C ALA A 82 8.86 1.67 30.88
N ALA A 83 8.44 2.58 30.02
CA ALA A 83 7.13 2.56 29.35
C ALA A 83 7.25 3.07 27.92
N ASN A 84 6.16 2.96 27.17
CA ASN A 84 6.05 3.59 25.87
C ASN A 84 5.37 4.96 25.99
N SER A 85 5.86 5.91 25.21
CA SER A 85 5.22 7.21 24.99
C SER A 85 4.79 7.30 23.54
N SER A 86 3.56 7.74 23.30
CA SER A 86 3.06 7.96 21.94
C SER A 86 3.83 9.10 21.29
N CYS A 87 4.25 8.89 20.06
CA CYS A 87 4.87 9.90 19.21
C CYS A 87 4.37 9.72 17.77
N TRP A 88 4.82 10.54 16.85
CA TRP A 88 4.41 10.50 15.46
C TRP A 88 5.60 10.56 14.54
N THR A 89 5.57 9.74 13.50
CA THR A 89 6.58 9.77 12.44
C THR A 89 5.96 10.43 11.21
N LEU A 90 6.61 11.48 10.73
CA LEU A 90 6.16 12.27 9.60
C LEU A 90 6.85 11.82 8.32
N ARG A 91 6.05 11.51 7.31
CA ARG A 91 6.51 11.13 5.99
C ARG A 91 5.79 11.95 4.93
N ALA A 92 6.42 12.16 3.80
CA ALA A 92 5.79 12.86 2.68
C ALA A 92 5.92 12.04 1.40
N SER A 93 4.91 12.16 0.55
CA SER A 93 4.94 11.69 -0.83
C SER A 93 5.08 12.92 -1.75
N PRO A 94 6.28 13.23 -2.23
CA PRO A 94 6.49 14.40 -3.10
C PRO A 94 5.61 14.40 -4.34
N ARG A 95 5.24 13.22 -4.82
CA ARG A 95 4.36 13.06 -5.98
C ARG A 95 2.94 13.58 -5.75
N GLU A 96 2.45 13.47 -4.52
CA GLU A 96 1.07 13.83 -4.15
C GLU A 96 0.95 15.30 -3.75
N ILE A 97 2.08 16.00 -3.50
CA ILE A 97 2.08 17.43 -3.17
C ILE A 97 1.89 18.23 -4.47
N PRO A 98 0.94 19.18 -4.52
CA PRO A 98 0.75 20.06 -5.67
C PRO A 98 2.01 20.88 -5.98
N GLU A 99 2.35 21.02 -7.26
CA GLU A 99 3.60 21.70 -7.67
C GLU A 99 3.66 23.16 -7.26
N ASP A 100 2.54 23.85 -7.31
CA ASP A 100 2.38 25.24 -6.91
C ASP A 100 2.59 25.46 -5.40
N LYS A 101 2.50 24.40 -4.60
CA LYS A 101 2.63 24.43 -3.13
C LYS A 101 3.92 23.81 -2.60
N LEU A 102 4.79 23.27 -3.46
CA LEU A 102 6.03 22.62 -3.04
C LEU A 102 6.94 23.56 -2.25
N ALA A 103 7.16 24.78 -2.74
CA ALA A 103 8.01 25.76 -2.06
C ALA A 103 7.42 26.21 -0.72
N LEU A 104 6.11 26.44 -0.68
CA LEU A 104 5.39 26.78 0.55
C LEU A 104 5.48 25.64 1.56
N ALA A 105 5.20 24.41 1.12
CA ALA A 105 5.29 23.22 1.96
C ALA A 105 6.71 23.00 2.50
N ALA A 106 7.74 23.17 1.67
CA ALA A 106 9.13 23.03 2.10
C ALA A 106 9.50 24.04 3.17
N LYS A 107 9.13 25.31 2.96
CA LYS A 107 9.43 26.40 3.90
C LYS A 107 8.76 26.19 5.26
N GLU A 108 7.45 26.07 5.26
CA GLU A 108 6.67 26.00 6.51
C GLU A 108 6.91 24.68 7.27
N LEU A 109 7.03 23.54 6.55
CA LEU A 109 7.38 22.30 7.20
C LEU A 109 8.82 22.29 7.73
N ALA A 110 9.74 23.00 7.09
CA ALA A 110 11.09 23.17 7.61
C ALA A 110 11.10 23.98 8.93
N GLU A 111 10.29 25.03 9.02
CA GLU A 111 10.13 25.83 10.23
C GLU A 111 9.49 25.02 11.37
N ILE A 112 8.34 24.37 11.12
CA ILE A 112 7.63 23.57 12.15
C ILE A 112 8.47 22.39 12.63
N LEU A 113 9.22 21.76 11.73
CA LEU A 113 10.02 20.57 12.04
C LEU A 113 11.47 20.87 12.40
N GLU A 114 11.88 22.14 12.41
CA GLU A 114 13.28 22.58 12.62
C GLU A 114 14.26 21.87 11.68
N LEU A 115 13.91 21.81 10.41
CA LEU A 115 14.71 21.18 9.35
C LEU A 115 15.30 22.24 8.42
N ASP A 116 16.30 21.83 7.64
CA ASP A 116 16.90 22.66 6.60
C ASP A 116 15.94 22.73 5.39
N GLU A 117 15.46 23.95 5.09
CA GLU A 117 14.54 24.21 3.96
C GLU A 117 15.12 23.73 2.63
N ALA A 118 16.42 23.99 2.38
CA ALA A 118 17.06 23.62 1.13
C ALA A 118 17.06 22.09 0.92
N LYS A 119 17.35 21.32 1.97
CA LYS A 119 17.32 19.87 1.92
C LYS A 119 15.91 19.32 1.76
N LEU A 120 14.93 19.98 2.35
CA LEU A 120 13.53 19.58 2.25
C LEU A 120 13.00 19.86 0.85
N LEU A 121 13.35 21.01 0.28
CA LEU A 121 13.01 21.36 -1.10
C LEU A 121 13.66 20.40 -2.11
N GLU A 122 14.93 20.00 -1.90
CA GLU A 122 15.60 18.99 -2.71
C GLU A 122 14.85 17.65 -2.68
N LYS A 123 14.46 17.18 -1.48
CA LYS A 123 13.64 15.94 -1.33
C LYS A 123 12.29 16.05 -2.04
N PHE A 124 11.64 17.19 -1.99
CA PHE A 124 10.34 17.42 -2.63
C PHE A 124 10.45 17.57 -4.15
N SER A 125 11.60 17.97 -4.66
CA SER A 125 11.88 18.07 -6.10
C SER A 125 11.99 16.71 -6.77
N ASP A 126 12.34 15.65 -6.02
CA ASP A 126 12.34 14.28 -6.54
C ASP A 126 10.92 13.69 -6.58
N ARG A 127 10.20 13.99 -7.66
CA ARG A 127 8.83 13.51 -7.91
C ARG A 127 8.71 12.00 -8.14
N ARG A 128 9.82 11.28 -8.21
CA ARG A 128 9.82 9.82 -8.35
C ARG A 128 9.68 9.13 -7.00
N ALA A 129 10.06 9.82 -5.93
CA ALA A 129 9.92 9.31 -4.58
C ALA A 129 8.44 9.28 -4.18
N ASN A 130 7.93 8.09 -3.90
CA ASN A 130 6.56 7.90 -3.39
C ASN A 130 6.46 8.12 -1.89
N ASP A 131 7.60 8.09 -1.20
CA ASP A 131 7.65 8.19 0.25
C ASP A 131 9.04 8.67 0.70
N CYS A 132 9.10 9.79 1.38
CA CYS A 132 10.31 10.30 1.99
C CYS A 132 10.06 10.60 3.48
N LEU A 133 11.03 10.25 4.30
CA LEU A 133 11.00 10.56 5.71
C LEU A 133 11.31 12.04 5.92
N LEU A 134 10.44 12.72 6.66
CA LEU A 134 10.65 14.09 7.13
C LEU A 134 11.30 14.09 8.50
N ARG A 135 10.61 13.58 9.50
CA ARG A 135 11.14 13.49 10.87
C ARG A 135 10.56 12.29 11.62
N TYR A 136 11.41 11.63 12.42
CA TYR A 136 10.99 10.58 13.34
C TYR A 136 10.54 11.14 14.68
N ARG A 137 9.57 10.46 15.31
CA ARG A 137 9.25 10.58 16.73
C ARG A 137 9.01 12.01 17.21
N VAL A 138 8.21 12.76 16.46
CA VAL A 138 7.77 14.09 16.88
C VAL A 138 6.70 14.00 17.96
N GLU A 139 6.63 15.01 18.78
CA GLU A 139 5.59 15.14 19.81
C GLU A 139 4.24 15.45 19.16
N ARG A 140 3.18 15.24 19.92
CA ARG A 140 1.80 15.44 19.47
C ARG A 140 1.55 16.84 18.95
N GLU A 141 2.03 17.85 19.68
CA GLU A 141 1.85 19.26 19.34
C GLU A 141 2.42 19.58 17.95
N THR A 142 3.63 19.11 17.66
CA THR A 142 4.26 19.29 16.35
C THR A 142 3.49 18.54 15.24
N ALA A 143 3.01 17.33 15.54
CA ALA A 143 2.24 16.55 14.57
C ALA A 143 0.88 17.21 14.26
N ASP A 144 0.22 17.77 15.27
CA ASP A 144 -1.04 18.51 15.12
C ASP A 144 -0.81 19.80 14.34
N ALA A 145 0.26 20.56 14.63
CA ALA A 145 0.62 21.76 13.86
C ALA A 145 0.84 21.46 12.36
N VAL A 146 1.54 20.36 12.05
CA VAL A 146 1.72 19.93 10.66
C VAL A 146 0.38 19.53 10.01
N ARG A 147 -0.50 18.88 10.76
CA ARG A 147 -1.84 18.50 10.27
C ARG A 147 -2.68 19.71 9.93
N ASP A 148 -2.72 20.68 10.85
CA ASP A 148 -3.49 21.90 10.70
C ASP A 148 -2.97 22.73 9.51
N PHE A 149 -1.67 22.89 9.39
CA PHE A 149 -1.03 23.55 8.25
C PHE A 149 -1.40 22.87 6.91
N CYS A 150 -1.31 21.55 6.86
CA CYS A 150 -1.68 20.80 5.64
C CYS A 150 -3.16 20.94 5.29
N ALA A 151 -4.05 20.95 6.29
CA ALA A 151 -5.49 21.11 6.10
C ALA A 151 -5.84 22.52 5.61
N GLU A 152 -5.29 23.57 6.22
CA GLU A 152 -5.52 24.97 5.84
C GLU A 152 -5.06 25.28 4.41
N ASN A 153 -3.92 24.74 4.02
CA ASN A 153 -3.35 24.99 2.70
C ASN A 153 -3.76 23.96 1.65
N GLY A 154 -4.57 22.94 2.00
CA GLY A 154 -4.96 21.87 1.11
C GLY A 154 -3.76 21.12 0.52
N ILE A 155 -2.73 20.89 1.35
CA ILE A 155 -1.54 20.12 0.98
C ILE A 155 -1.84 18.65 1.23
N THR A 156 -1.83 17.88 0.16
CA THR A 156 -1.95 16.42 0.21
C THR A 156 -0.58 15.76 0.17
N GLY A 157 -0.49 14.50 0.56
CA GLY A 157 0.77 13.75 0.46
C GLY A 157 1.67 13.81 1.70
N VAL A 158 1.30 14.55 2.75
CA VAL A 158 1.96 14.46 4.07
C VAL A 158 1.22 13.44 4.93
N ARG A 159 1.93 12.44 5.40
CA ARG A 159 1.40 11.33 6.21
C ARG A 159 1.94 11.41 7.62
N ILE A 160 1.05 11.39 8.58
CA ILE A 160 1.33 11.44 10.00
C ILE A 160 0.98 10.07 10.58
N ASN A 161 1.99 9.25 10.77
CA ASN A 161 1.82 7.89 11.29
C ASN A 161 2.07 7.89 12.80
N GLN A 162 1.15 7.29 13.54
CA GLN A 162 1.35 7.06 14.96
C GLN A 162 2.52 6.08 15.14
N ASP A 163 3.38 6.39 16.09
CA ASP A 163 4.57 5.63 16.45
C ASP A 163 4.71 5.62 17.98
N SER A 164 5.63 4.87 18.51
CA SER A 164 5.91 4.83 19.93
C SER A 164 7.42 4.96 20.19
N LYS A 165 7.76 5.69 21.22
CA LYS A 165 9.15 5.76 21.71
C LYS A 165 9.25 5.23 23.13
N ARG A 166 10.38 4.63 23.45
CA ARG A 166 10.66 4.18 24.81
C ARG A 166 10.92 5.38 25.70
N TRP A 167 10.29 5.40 26.85
CA TRP A 167 10.41 6.44 27.85
C TRP A 167 10.83 5.85 29.18
N TYR A 168 11.81 6.47 29.81
CA TYR A 168 12.40 6.09 31.08
C TYR A 168 12.12 7.18 32.11
N PRO A 169 11.07 7.05 32.96
CA PRO A 169 10.64 8.10 33.90
C PRO A 169 11.73 8.51 34.89
N GLN A 170 12.60 7.57 35.25
CA GLN A 170 13.68 7.76 36.21
C GLN A 170 14.97 8.32 35.61
N GLY A 171 14.93 8.70 34.32
CA GLY A 171 16.09 9.24 33.61
C GLY A 171 17.28 8.30 33.58
N GLU A 172 18.43 8.74 34.03
CA GLU A 172 19.66 7.95 34.02
C GLU A 172 19.73 6.88 35.13
N PHE A 173 18.75 6.86 36.04
CA PHE A 173 18.70 5.87 37.09
C PHE A 173 18.56 4.46 36.52
N LEU A 174 19.47 3.59 36.90
CA LEU A 174 19.58 2.22 36.39
C LEU A 174 19.79 2.10 34.86
N ALA A 175 20.21 3.15 34.17
CA ALA A 175 20.39 3.13 32.72
C ALA A 175 21.31 2.00 32.24
N SER A 176 22.37 1.70 33.00
CA SER A 176 23.28 0.57 32.70
C SER A 176 22.66 -0.80 32.89
N VAL A 177 21.66 -0.93 33.76
CA VAL A 177 20.94 -2.20 34.03
C VAL A 177 19.75 -2.34 33.08
N LEU A 178 18.93 -1.30 32.95
CA LEU A 178 17.78 -1.30 32.06
C LEU A 178 18.20 -1.41 30.60
N GLY A 179 19.27 -0.71 30.23
CA GLY A 179 19.68 -0.60 28.84
C GLY A 179 18.81 0.37 28.05
N PHE A 180 18.79 0.19 26.74
CA PHE A 180 18.01 1.05 25.82
C PHE A 180 17.52 0.24 24.61
N THR A 181 16.57 0.83 23.88
CA THR A 181 16.02 0.31 22.64
C THR A 181 16.48 1.11 21.43
N ASN A 182 16.50 0.49 20.26
CA ASN A 182 16.76 1.16 18.99
C ASN A 182 15.53 1.93 18.49
N VAL A 183 15.61 2.48 17.24
CA VAL A 183 14.51 3.18 16.59
C VAL A 183 13.28 2.28 16.36
N ASP A 184 13.48 0.99 16.20
CA ASP A 184 12.40 0.01 15.98
C ASP A 184 11.84 -0.55 17.30
N ASN A 185 12.16 0.08 18.44
CA ASN A 185 11.81 -0.37 19.78
C ASN A 185 12.33 -1.78 20.14
N ALA A 186 13.34 -2.29 19.46
CA ALA A 186 14.03 -3.53 19.83
C ALA A 186 15.11 -3.24 20.88
N GLY A 187 15.22 -4.12 21.89
CA GLY A 187 16.23 -4.00 22.94
C GLY A 187 17.65 -4.16 22.40
N VAL A 188 18.55 -3.27 22.80
CA VAL A 188 19.95 -3.25 22.34
C VAL A 188 20.91 -3.64 23.47
N SER A 189 20.57 -3.33 24.72
CA SER A 189 21.40 -3.62 25.88
C SER A 189 20.58 -3.84 27.15
N GLY A 190 21.20 -4.37 28.21
CA GLY A 190 20.62 -4.54 29.53
C GLY A 190 19.39 -5.43 29.56
N LEU A 191 18.47 -5.15 30.48
CA LEU A 191 17.21 -5.89 30.63
C LEU A 191 16.32 -5.77 29.38
N GLU A 192 16.40 -4.66 28.67
CA GLU A 192 15.67 -4.46 27.41
C GLU A 192 16.09 -5.50 26.35
N LEU A 193 17.36 -5.85 26.28
CA LEU A 193 17.86 -6.89 25.37
C LEU A 193 17.52 -8.29 25.89
N GLU A 194 17.79 -8.57 27.16
CA GLU A 194 17.60 -9.91 27.74
C GLU A 194 16.14 -10.36 27.67
N TYR A 195 15.20 -9.45 27.94
CA TYR A 195 13.76 -9.74 27.86
C TYR A 195 13.10 -9.28 26.57
N ASN A 196 13.91 -9.06 25.51
CA ASN A 196 13.37 -8.51 24.26
C ASN A 196 12.17 -9.31 23.72
N ASP A 197 12.26 -10.63 23.68
CA ASP A 197 11.19 -11.50 23.14
C ASP A 197 9.90 -11.45 23.99
N THR A 198 10.03 -11.22 25.28
CA THR A 198 8.89 -11.08 26.20
C THR A 198 8.28 -9.69 26.13
N LEU A 199 9.14 -8.66 26.00
CA LEU A 199 8.72 -7.26 25.95
C LEU A 199 8.16 -6.86 24.59
N THR A 200 8.65 -7.46 23.51
CA THR A 200 8.10 -7.21 22.17
C THR A 200 6.77 -7.89 22.05
N GLY A 201 5.69 -7.12 21.95
CA GLY A 201 4.33 -7.63 21.76
C GLY A 201 4.16 -8.29 20.38
N GLN A 202 2.98 -8.82 20.13
CA GLN A 202 2.59 -9.36 18.82
C GLN A 202 1.87 -8.28 18.01
N ASN A 203 2.40 -7.97 16.84
CA ASN A 203 1.79 -6.98 15.95
C ASN A 203 0.37 -7.41 15.54
N GLY A 204 -0.54 -6.48 15.59
CA GLY A 204 -1.87 -6.65 15.02
C GLY A 204 -1.84 -6.45 13.49
N VAL A 205 -2.82 -7.04 12.81
CA VAL A 205 -3.06 -6.80 11.37
C VAL A 205 -4.47 -6.25 11.21
N VAL A 206 -4.57 -5.07 10.62
CA VAL A 206 -5.86 -4.47 10.24
C VAL A 206 -6.03 -4.63 8.75
N LEU A 207 -7.09 -5.36 8.37
CA LEU A 207 -7.48 -5.55 6.98
C LEU A 207 -8.40 -4.40 6.58
N THR A 208 -7.93 -3.52 5.73
CA THR A 208 -8.74 -2.42 5.20
C THR A 208 -9.06 -2.67 3.73
N ALA A 209 -10.37 -2.65 3.40
CA ALA A 209 -10.78 -2.70 2.00
C ALA A 209 -10.45 -1.37 1.33
N VAL A 210 -9.69 -1.42 0.26
CA VAL A 210 -9.41 -0.24 -0.58
C VAL A 210 -10.42 -0.26 -1.72
N ASN A 211 -11.26 0.80 -1.78
CA ASN A 211 -12.19 1.06 -2.89
C ASN A 211 -11.45 1.74 -4.05
#